data_76ae5b9ab6ab2be366d8f91caae86058
#
_entry.id   76ae5b9ab6ab2be366d8f91caae86058
#
_cell.length_a   1.000
_cell.length_b   1.000
_cell.length_c   1.000
_cell.angle_alpha   90.00
_cell.angle_beta   90.00
_cell.angle_gamma   90.00
#
_symmetry.space_group_name_H-M   'P 1'
#
loop_
_entity.id
_entity.type
_entity.pdbx_description
1 polymer ?
#
loop_
_entity_poly.entity_id
_entity_poly.type
_entity_poly.pdbx_seq_one_letter_code
_entity_poly.pdbx_strand_id
1 'polypeptide(L)'
;MKRLVAVVAIFIALTTLTSAQSKVQSGTWSVNPSVAGYNMDKNTGERTMTIDVEFPKPFDTKPTIFLSVTQIDTDKDANSRFNVEAMSVSRDGFTIKVRTWADSKIYSISGYWLAHAEK
;
A
#
# COMPACT_ATOMS: atom_id res chain seq x y z
N MET A 1 22.67 4.00 48.23
CA MET A 1 21.82 5.02 47.58
C MET A 1 22.37 5.48 46.25
N LYS A 2 23.68 5.79 46.15
CA LYS A 2 24.29 6.26 44.86
C LYS A 2 24.17 5.25 43.73
N ARG A 3 24.26 3.94 44.01
CA ARG A 3 24.13 2.87 43.00
C ARG A 3 22.72 2.78 42.44
N LEU A 4 21.70 3.01 43.27
CA LEU A 4 20.32 2.96 42.87
C LEU A 4 19.95 4.06 41.86
N VAL A 5 20.47 5.28 42.08
CA VAL A 5 20.23 6.42 41.19
C VAL A 5 20.86 6.20 39.82
N ALA A 6 22.06 5.60 39.73
CA ALA A 6 22.70 5.27 38.44
C ALA A 6 21.91 4.26 37.62
N VAL A 7 21.33 3.25 38.25
CA VAL A 7 20.49 2.23 37.55
C VAL A 7 19.23 2.86 36.97
N VAL A 8 18.55 3.76 37.71
CA VAL A 8 17.36 4.46 37.23
C VAL A 8 17.68 5.35 36.02
N ALA A 9 18.83 6.04 36.01
CA ALA A 9 19.24 6.89 34.89
C ALA A 9 19.47 6.06 33.60
N ILE A 10 20.07 4.89 33.70
CA ILE A 10 20.30 3.99 32.55
C ILE A 10 18.97 3.49 31.98
N PHE A 11 18.01 3.14 32.81
CA PHE A 11 16.68 2.69 32.40
C PHE A 11 15.93 3.76 31.63
N ILE A 12 15.96 5.02 32.05
CA ILE A 12 15.32 6.15 31.38
C ILE A 12 15.96 6.37 29.98
N ALA A 13 17.27 6.26 29.86
CA ALA A 13 17.96 6.41 28.58
C ALA A 13 17.54 5.33 27.57
N LEU A 14 17.37 4.08 27.98
CA LEU A 14 16.88 2.99 27.12
C LEU A 14 15.45 3.23 26.65
N THR A 15 14.59 3.75 27.49
CA THR A 15 13.20 4.08 27.13
C THR A 15 13.12 5.17 26.06
N THR A 16 13.96 6.19 26.14
CA THR A 16 13.99 7.26 25.12
C THR A 16 14.48 6.77 23.76
N LEU A 17 15.42 5.81 23.70
CA LEU A 17 15.90 5.25 22.46
C LEU A 17 14.83 4.45 21.70
N THR A 18 13.94 3.73 22.40
CA THR A 18 12.88 2.93 21.77
C THR A 18 11.77 3.79 21.13
N SER A 19 11.61 5.05 21.52
CA SER A 19 10.59 5.93 20.95
C SER A 19 10.94 6.52 19.58
N ALA A 20 12.17 6.30 19.08
CA ALA A 20 12.66 6.89 17.82
C ALA A 20 12.49 5.99 16.60
N GLN A 21 11.78 4.85 16.72
CA GLN A 21 11.62 3.90 15.61
C GLN A 21 10.58 4.37 14.60
N SER A 22 10.89 4.18 13.29
CA SER A 22 9.94 4.39 12.21
C SER A 22 8.79 3.37 12.25
N LYS A 23 7.70 3.69 11.59
CA LYS A 23 6.50 2.85 11.52
C LYS A 23 6.33 2.28 10.13
N VAL A 24 5.98 0.99 10.05
CA VAL A 24 5.70 0.30 8.79
C VAL A 24 4.45 -0.54 8.96
N GLN A 25 3.57 -0.50 7.97
CA GLN A 25 2.43 -1.41 7.82
C GLN A 25 2.41 -1.91 6.39
N SER A 26 1.87 -3.10 6.17
CA SER A 26 1.79 -3.69 4.84
C SER A 26 0.55 -4.57 4.71
N GLY A 27 0.19 -4.88 3.47
CA GLY A 27 -0.91 -5.77 3.17
C GLY A 27 -0.88 -6.20 1.71
N THR A 28 -1.96 -6.86 1.29
CA THR A 28 -2.15 -7.31 -0.08
C THR A 28 -3.29 -6.56 -0.74
N TRP A 29 -3.29 -6.51 -2.07
CA TRP A 29 -4.39 -5.97 -2.85
C TRP A 29 -4.61 -6.85 -4.07
N SER A 30 -5.85 -6.87 -4.57
CA SER A 30 -6.24 -7.69 -5.71
C SER A 30 -7.40 -7.04 -6.44
N VAL A 31 -7.36 -7.07 -7.77
CA VAL A 31 -8.44 -6.61 -8.64
C VAL A 31 -8.71 -7.70 -9.67
N ASN A 32 -9.95 -8.13 -9.75
CA ASN A 32 -10.40 -9.19 -10.65
C ASN A 32 -11.92 -9.09 -10.87
N PRO A 33 -12.51 -9.93 -11.73
CA PRO A 33 -13.95 -9.84 -12.02
C PRO A 33 -14.89 -10.04 -10.83
N SER A 34 -14.41 -10.53 -9.68
CA SER A 34 -15.23 -10.60 -8.47
C SER A 34 -15.46 -9.24 -7.81
N VAL A 35 -14.68 -8.24 -8.19
CA VAL A 35 -14.86 -6.86 -7.70
C VAL A 35 -16.02 -6.22 -8.45
N ALA A 36 -16.93 -5.58 -7.73
CA ALA A 36 -18.09 -4.93 -8.34
C ALA A 36 -17.66 -3.86 -9.35
N GLY A 37 -18.28 -3.87 -10.54
CA GLY A 37 -17.98 -2.90 -11.60
C GLY A 37 -16.70 -3.17 -12.37
N TYR A 38 -16.10 -4.36 -12.22
CA TYR A 38 -14.87 -4.68 -12.94
C TYR A 38 -15.05 -4.52 -14.45
N ASN A 39 -14.14 -3.76 -15.08
CA ASN A 39 -14.25 -3.40 -16.49
C ASN A 39 -12.94 -3.53 -17.28
N MET A 40 -11.88 -4.08 -16.68
CA MET A 40 -10.54 -4.09 -17.28
C MET A 40 -10.35 -5.25 -18.28
N ASP A 41 -11.27 -6.19 -18.30
CA ASP A 41 -11.30 -7.33 -19.23
C ASP A 41 -12.24 -7.10 -20.42
N LYS A 42 -12.90 -5.96 -20.49
CA LYS A 42 -13.91 -5.61 -21.50
C LYS A 42 -13.61 -4.24 -22.09
N ASN A 43 -14.23 -3.98 -23.23
CA ASN A 43 -14.15 -2.69 -23.91
C ASN A 43 -12.74 -2.34 -24.37
N THR A 44 -12.56 -1.13 -24.84
CA THR A 44 -11.29 -0.55 -25.26
C THR A 44 -11.19 0.87 -24.71
N GLY A 45 -10.01 1.47 -24.83
CA GLY A 45 -9.75 2.78 -24.30
C GLY A 45 -9.36 2.74 -22.82
N GLU A 46 -9.41 3.86 -22.16
CA GLU A 46 -9.02 3.95 -20.76
C GLU A 46 -10.08 3.34 -19.85
N ARG A 47 -9.63 2.44 -18.99
CA ARG A 47 -10.46 1.81 -17.96
C ARG A 47 -9.70 1.81 -16.65
N THR A 48 -10.42 2.11 -15.55
CA THR A 48 -9.84 2.32 -14.24
C THR A 48 -10.64 1.56 -13.19
N MET A 49 -9.93 0.94 -12.24
CA MET A 49 -10.48 0.39 -11.02
C MET A 49 -9.79 1.02 -9.84
N THR A 50 -10.51 1.24 -8.76
CA THR A 50 -9.96 1.76 -7.52
C THR A 50 -10.28 0.84 -6.36
N ILE A 51 -9.35 0.74 -5.40
CA ILE A 51 -9.52 -0.01 -4.16
C ILE A 51 -9.14 0.91 -3.01
N ASP A 52 -10.03 1.05 -2.03
CA ASP A 52 -9.72 1.80 -0.82
C ASP A 52 -9.05 0.88 0.19
N VAL A 53 -7.96 1.36 0.77
CA VAL A 53 -7.21 0.66 1.81
C VAL A 53 -7.25 1.48 3.08
N GLU A 54 -7.74 0.87 4.16
CA GLU A 54 -7.70 1.44 5.49
C GLU A 54 -6.56 0.78 6.26
N PHE A 55 -5.68 1.59 6.88
CA PHE A 55 -4.60 1.02 7.68
C PHE A 55 -5.15 0.35 8.92
N PRO A 56 -4.58 -0.80 9.34
CA PRO A 56 -4.97 -1.43 10.61
C PRO A 56 -4.85 -0.48 11.80
N LYS A 57 -3.89 0.43 11.74
CA LYS A 57 -3.69 1.45 12.76
C LYS A 57 -3.31 2.77 12.08
N PRO A 58 -3.94 3.90 12.43
CA PRO A 58 -3.55 5.18 11.86
C PRO A 58 -2.08 5.53 12.17
N PHE A 59 -1.42 6.17 11.20
CA PHE A 59 -0.07 6.71 11.41
C PHE A 59 -0.14 8.05 12.12
N ASP A 60 0.93 8.42 12.80
CA ASP A 60 1.04 9.74 13.43
C ASP A 60 1.29 10.85 12.41
N THR A 61 1.92 10.51 11.29
CA THR A 61 2.15 11.41 10.17
C THR A 61 1.78 10.70 8.87
N LYS A 62 1.59 11.47 7.80
CA LYS A 62 1.26 10.93 6.47
C LYS A 62 2.39 10.00 6.00
N PRO A 63 2.10 8.71 5.71
CA PRO A 63 3.12 7.77 5.24
C PRO A 63 3.44 7.94 3.77
N THR A 64 4.56 7.34 3.35
CA THR A 64 4.88 7.08 1.94
C THR A 64 4.39 5.68 1.60
N ILE A 65 3.79 5.53 0.43
CA ILE A 65 3.22 4.26 -0.03
C ILE A 65 4.08 3.67 -1.13
N PHE A 66 4.37 2.38 -1.02
CA PHE A 66 5.02 1.59 -2.06
C PHE A 66 4.06 0.49 -2.50
N LEU A 67 3.94 0.30 -3.80
CA LEU A 67 3.08 -0.73 -4.39
C LEU A 67 3.94 -1.67 -5.22
N SER A 68 3.57 -2.96 -5.22
CA SER A 68 4.14 -3.96 -6.11
C SER A 68 3.04 -4.66 -6.88
N VAL A 69 3.39 -5.18 -8.05
CA VAL A 69 2.56 -6.10 -8.82
C VAL A 69 3.28 -7.43 -8.82
N THR A 70 2.67 -8.44 -8.20
CA THR A 70 3.24 -9.77 -8.07
C THR A 70 2.58 -10.79 -8.98
N GLN A 71 1.39 -10.45 -9.51
CA GLN A 71 0.64 -11.33 -10.40
C GLN A 71 -0.18 -10.47 -11.35
N ILE A 72 -0.17 -10.83 -12.62
CA ILE A 72 -1.02 -10.21 -13.64
C ILE A 72 -1.40 -11.28 -14.66
N ASP A 73 -2.67 -11.32 -15.02
CA ASP A 73 -3.20 -12.20 -16.07
C ASP A 73 -3.82 -11.33 -17.16
N THR A 74 -3.30 -11.43 -18.37
CA THR A 74 -3.69 -10.58 -19.49
C THR A 74 -3.96 -11.43 -20.73
N ASP A 75 -4.67 -10.84 -21.70
CA ASP A 75 -4.93 -11.48 -22.98
C ASP A 75 -3.62 -11.65 -23.77
N LYS A 76 -3.45 -12.85 -24.33
CA LYS A 76 -2.28 -13.20 -25.15
C LYS A 76 -2.22 -12.44 -26.50
N ASP A 77 -3.37 -11.94 -26.98
CA ASP A 77 -3.49 -11.34 -28.31
C ASP A 77 -3.36 -9.81 -28.29
N ALA A 78 -3.10 -9.22 -27.15
CA ALA A 78 -2.94 -7.77 -27.01
C ALA A 78 -1.73 -7.46 -26.12
N ASN A 79 -1.18 -6.26 -26.27
CA ASN A 79 -0.13 -5.79 -25.37
C ASN A 79 -0.70 -5.58 -23.97
N SER A 80 0.11 -5.87 -22.96
CA SER A 80 -0.27 -5.67 -21.57
C SER A 80 0.12 -4.27 -21.12
N ARG A 81 -0.85 -3.39 -21.04
CA ARG A 81 -0.67 -2.01 -20.61
C ARG A 81 -1.35 -1.83 -19.27
N PHE A 82 -0.61 -1.40 -18.27
CA PHE A 82 -1.18 -1.15 -16.95
C PHE A 82 -0.35 -0.13 -16.19
N ASN A 83 -1.01 0.52 -15.26
CA ASN A 83 -0.38 1.42 -14.30
C ASN A 83 -1.08 1.23 -12.96
N VAL A 84 -0.31 1.19 -11.88
CA VAL A 84 -0.81 1.08 -10.51
C VAL A 84 -0.19 2.19 -9.70
N GLU A 85 -1.03 3.00 -9.05
CA GLU A 85 -0.55 4.11 -8.24
C GLU A 85 -1.37 4.28 -6.97
N ALA A 86 -0.74 4.85 -5.95
CA ALA A 86 -1.40 5.22 -4.70
C ALA A 86 -1.89 6.66 -4.81
N MET A 87 -3.15 6.88 -4.41
CA MET A 87 -3.81 8.18 -4.43
C MET A 87 -4.43 8.47 -3.06
N SER A 88 -4.67 9.75 -2.81
CA SER A 88 -5.40 10.19 -1.60
C SER A 88 -4.79 9.64 -0.32
N VAL A 89 -3.46 9.67 -0.24
CA VAL A 89 -2.74 9.14 0.92
C VAL A 89 -2.98 10.05 2.13
N SER A 90 -3.38 9.42 3.25
CA SER A 90 -3.59 10.08 4.53
C SER A 90 -3.02 9.22 5.65
N ARG A 91 -3.15 9.68 6.87
CA ARG A 91 -2.72 8.90 8.04
C ARG A 91 -3.58 7.65 8.27
N ASP A 92 -4.80 7.65 7.72
CA ASP A 92 -5.78 6.57 7.95
C ASP A 92 -5.81 5.53 6.84
N GLY A 93 -5.37 5.87 5.64
CA GLY A 93 -5.44 4.97 4.50
C GLY A 93 -5.08 5.66 3.19
N PHE A 94 -5.36 4.95 2.10
CA PHE A 94 -5.11 5.45 0.75
C PHE A 94 -5.98 4.70 -0.25
N THR A 95 -5.95 5.14 -1.50
CA THR A 95 -6.65 4.47 -2.60
C THR A 95 -5.63 3.93 -3.59
N ILE A 96 -5.79 2.68 -4.01
CA ILE A 96 -5.02 2.10 -5.12
C ILE A 96 -5.81 2.31 -6.40
N LYS A 97 -5.20 2.96 -7.39
CA LYS A 97 -5.78 3.14 -8.72
C LYS A 97 -5.07 2.22 -9.69
N VAL A 98 -5.82 1.32 -10.32
CA VAL A 98 -5.32 0.42 -11.37
C VAL A 98 -5.92 0.88 -12.69
N ARG A 99 -5.08 1.10 -13.68
CA ARG A 99 -5.49 1.62 -14.99
C ARG A 99 -4.93 0.76 -16.12
N THR A 100 -5.74 0.55 -17.15
CA THR A 100 -5.33 -0.02 -18.43
C THR A 100 -5.90 0.83 -19.56
N TRP A 101 -5.38 0.67 -20.78
CA TRP A 101 -5.82 1.49 -21.91
C TRP A 101 -5.65 0.76 -23.23
N ALA A 102 -6.16 1.38 -24.31
CA ALA A 102 -6.16 0.83 -25.65
C ALA A 102 -6.89 -0.52 -25.69
N ASP A 103 -6.32 -1.53 -26.35
CA ASP A 103 -6.92 -2.85 -26.51
C ASP A 103 -6.49 -3.87 -25.45
N SER A 104 -5.76 -3.44 -24.42
CA SER A 104 -5.32 -4.33 -23.36
C SER A 104 -6.50 -4.90 -22.58
N LYS A 105 -6.41 -6.19 -22.23
CA LYS A 105 -7.40 -6.89 -21.42
C LYS A 105 -6.68 -7.45 -20.20
N ILE A 106 -7.12 -7.05 -19.01
CA ILE A 106 -6.58 -7.57 -17.75
C ILE A 106 -7.65 -8.40 -17.09
N TYR A 107 -7.37 -9.68 -16.86
CA TYR A 107 -8.29 -10.60 -16.20
C TYR A 107 -8.11 -10.58 -14.69
N SER A 108 -6.89 -10.36 -14.23
CA SER A 108 -6.62 -10.17 -12.80
C SER A 108 -5.26 -9.51 -12.61
N ILE A 109 -5.13 -8.78 -11.53
CA ILE A 109 -3.87 -8.15 -11.13
C ILE A 109 -3.85 -8.04 -9.61
N SER A 110 -2.71 -8.33 -9.01
CA SER A 110 -2.57 -8.29 -7.57
C SER A 110 -1.14 -7.99 -7.15
N GLY A 111 -0.97 -7.65 -5.88
CA GLY A 111 0.34 -7.36 -5.33
C GLY A 111 0.29 -7.04 -3.85
N TYR A 112 1.34 -6.37 -3.39
CA TYR A 112 1.47 -5.92 -2.02
C TYR A 112 1.46 -4.40 -1.96
N TRP A 113 1.06 -3.87 -0.81
CA TRP A 113 1.29 -2.47 -0.47
C TRP A 113 2.14 -2.41 0.80
N LEU A 114 2.94 -1.38 0.89
CA LEU A 114 3.72 -1.07 2.08
C LEU A 114 3.62 0.42 2.35
N ALA A 115 3.32 0.77 3.58
CA ALA A 115 3.26 2.15 4.05
C ALA A 115 4.35 2.38 5.09
N HIS A 116 5.11 3.45 4.93
CA HIS A 116 6.22 3.79 5.80
C HIS A 116 6.14 5.24 6.23
N ALA A 117 6.26 5.49 7.51
CA ALA A 117 6.36 6.82 8.09
C ALA A 117 7.52 6.87 9.07
N GLU A 118 8.18 8.05 9.14
CA GLU A 118 9.28 8.26 10.09
C GLU A 118 8.80 8.33 11.55
N LYS A 119 7.54 8.64 11.74
CA LYS A 119 6.95 8.77 13.09
C LYS A 119 5.62 8.04 13.21
#